data_3ea197f70fb0c61d4b39e7b646b157cb
#
_entry.id   3ea197f70fb0c61d4b39e7b646b157cb
#
_cell.length_a   1.000
_cell.length_b   1.000
_cell.length_c   1.000
_cell.angle_alpha   90.00
_cell.angle_beta   90.00
_cell.angle_gamma   90.00
#
_symmetry.space_group_name_H-M   'P 1'
#
loop_
_entity.id
_entity.type
_entity.pdbx_description
1 polymer ?
#
loop_
_entity_poly.entity_id
_entity_poly.type
_entity_poly.pdbx_seq_one_letter_code
_entity_poly.pdbx_strand_id
1 'polypeptide(L)'
;MFDSCSILRLLSCGCAVLGAGILHASGLQPWLRELSGIPLAASAEGRNQWMQQVWARTAEHVSSLSDPSAADDCGDAMALLAPVFQAWPDGQKAGAALAEILSVPAERVGAVSSWDGLMKHQEAILEKVRFLRLKKLAAYYDAAAIRRAVKRNREKYGERYPDAEVFLSRLDEWEKKLGPLDRWVEQAGPEQADQLRELVELRKKALIESLPEQDSLREWVGVRRFNPSGKSSFNHDRPANWQGISSMPGPGRTYRSGIVKFNGISSSSPAAQLLGDDRWMGHLEVDFSGKRLMFTGNRLGKKENRPWDVFELDLKTGKTEALTAHMPADTDSYNSCYLPDGRVIFVNTSGMQGVPCVTGVDYVGNIHLYDRERKTTRRLTFDQDNNWFPTMLPDGRVLFLRWEY
;
A
#
# COMPACT_ATOMS: atom_id res chain seq x y z
N MET A 1 21.87 -3.98 -18.89
CA MET A 1 21.22 -5.06 -18.13
C MET A 1 20.67 -4.41 -16.87
N PHE A 2 19.46 -3.85 -16.91
CA PHE A 2 18.77 -3.34 -15.73
C PHE A 2 17.94 -4.47 -15.17
N ASP A 3 18.27 -4.82 -13.95
CA ASP A 3 17.77 -5.94 -13.19
C ASP A 3 16.25 -5.84 -12.97
N SER A 4 15.56 -6.96 -13.06
CA SER A 4 14.12 -7.16 -12.79
C SER A 4 13.69 -6.58 -11.43
N CYS A 5 14.63 -6.40 -10.52
CA CYS A 5 14.44 -5.76 -9.21
C CYS A 5 14.12 -4.26 -9.26
N SER A 6 14.56 -3.55 -10.30
CA SER A 6 14.30 -2.10 -10.44
C SER A 6 12.88 -1.79 -10.89
N ILE A 7 12.24 -2.72 -11.61
CA ILE A 7 10.83 -2.61 -12.03
C ILE A 7 9.89 -2.85 -10.83
N LEU A 8 10.25 -3.75 -9.94
CA LEU A 8 9.48 -4.02 -8.71
C LEU A 8 9.46 -2.82 -7.74
N ARG A 9 10.49 -1.98 -7.72
CA ARG A 9 10.51 -0.78 -6.87
C ARG A 9 9.64 0.38 -7.38
N LEU A 10 9.39 0.46 -8.68
CA LEU A 10 8.45 1.43 -9.27
C LEU A 10 6.98 1.01 -9.08
N LEU A 11 6.71 -0.28 -8.87
CA LEU A 11 5.37 -0.80 -8.62
C LEU A 11 4.95 -0.70 -7.14
N SER A 12 5.86 -0.46 -6.20
CA SER A 12 5.54 -0.27 -4.78
C SER A 12 4.91 1.09 -4.46
N CYS A 13 4.88 2.01 -5.41
CA CYS A 13 4.15 3.27 -5.32
C CYS A 13 2.82 3.17 -6.07
N GLY A 14 1.80 2.61 -5.42
CA GLY A 14 0.40 2.92 -5.69
C GLY A 14 -0.20 2.37 -6.98
N CYS A 15 -0.04 1.10 -7.31
CA CYS A 15 -0.96 0.43 -8.22
C CYS A 15 -2.28 0.11 -7.48
N ALA A 16 -3.11 1.13 -7.29
CA ALA A 16 -4.53 0.91 -7.10
C ALA A 16 -5.09 0.38 -8.44
N VAL A 17 -5.60 -0.83 -8.40
CA VAL A 17 -6.20 -1.53 -9.53
C VAL A 17 -7.49 -0.81 -9.91
N LEU A 18 -7.48 -0.03 -11.00
CA LEU A 18 -8.70 0.43 -11.63
C LEU A 18 -9.20 -0.67 -12.57
N GLY A 19 -9.92 -1.64 -12.03
CA GLY A 19 -10.72 -2.54 -12.83
C GLY A 19 -11.90 -1.79 -13.44
N ALA A 20 -12.07 -1.86 -14.77
CA ALA A 20 -13.35 -1.58 -15.42
C ALA A 20 -14.32 -2.73 -15.06
N GLY A 21 -14.68 -2.83 -13.78
CA GLY A 21 -15.73 -3.69 -13.27
C GLY A 21 -17.04 -2.92 -13.26
N ILE A 22 -18.05 -3.49 -13.89
CA ILE A 22 -19.46 -3.20 -13.78
C ILE A 22 -19.78 -2.54 -12.42
N LEU A 23 -20.48 -1.41 -12.49
CA LEU A 23 -21.11 -0.68 -11.39
C LEU A 23 -21.68 -1.61 -10.32
N HIS A 24 -20.87 -2.10 -9.42
CA HIS A 24 -21.34 -2.57 -8.14
C HIS A 24 -21.30 -1.39 -7.17
N ALA A 25 -22.45 -0.75 -7.02
CA ALA A 25 -22.75 0.29 -6.03
C ALA A 25 -22.61 -0.19 -4.57
N SER A 26 -21.81 -1.23 -4.32
CA SER A 26 -21.95 -2.03 -3.11
C SER A 26 -20.97 -1.73 -1.98
N GLY A 27 -19.91 -0.96 -2.23
CA GLY A 27 -18.86 -0.79 -1.20
C GLY A 27 -19.22 0.17 -0.07
N LEU A 28 -19.69 1.37 -0.39
CA LEU A 28 -19.92 2.40 0.62
C LEU A 28 -21.20 2.20 1.43
N GLN A 29 -22.27 1.70 0.83
CA GLN A 29 -23.54 1.55 1.54
C GLN A 29 -23.49 0.54 2.68
N PRO A 30 -22.94 -0.67 2.52
CA PRO A 30 -22.75 -1.58 3.65
C PRO A 30 -21.85 -0.98 4.73
N TRP A 31 -20.76 -0.33 4.35
CA TRP A 31 -19.86 0.33 5.28
C TRP A 31 -20.56 1.44 6.09
N LEU A 32 -21.29 2.36 5.43
CA LEU A 32 -22.02 3.43 6.11
C LEU A 32 -23.13 2.86 7.02
N ARG A 33 -23.78 1.75 6.66
CA ARG A 33 -24.71 1.06 7.53
C ARG A 33 -24.04 0.49 8.77
N GLU A 34 -22.87 -0.10 8.66
CA GLU A 34 -22.12 -0.56 9.83
C GLU A 34 -21.74 0.60 10.74
N LEU A 35 -21.33 1.74 10.18
CA LEU A 35 -21.02 2.93 10.95
C LEU A 35 -22.28 3.50 11.64
N SER A 36 -23.46 3.34 11.05
CA SER A 36 -24.71 3.85 11.64
C SER A 36 -25.06 3.27 13.00
N GLY A 37 -24.48 2.12 13.34
CA GLY A 37 -24.56 1.56 14.69
C GLY A 37 -23.75 2.29 15.76
N ILE A 38 -22.91 3.27 15.38
CA ILE A 38 -22.14 4.08 16.31
C ILE A 38 -22.99 5.32 16.65
N PRO A 39 -23.37 5.53 17.93
CA PRO A 39 -24.07 6.73 18.34
C PRO A 39 -23.27 7.98 17.97
N LEU A 40 -23.96 9.02 17.50
CA LEU A 40 -23.30 10.28 17.17
C LEU A 40 -22.67 10.94 18.42
N ALA A 41 -21.52 11.59 18.26
CA ALA A 41 -20.89 12.32 19.35
C ALA A 41 -21.79 13.45 19.84
N ALA A 42 -22.17 13.41 21.12
CA ALA A 42 -23.05 14.40 21.72
C ALA A 42 -22.33 15.73 22.07
N SER A 43 -21.01 15.72 22.16
CA SER A 43 -20.20 16.89 22.55
C SER A 43 -18.87 16.94 21.81
N ALA A 44 -18.23 18.11 21.83
CA ALA A 44 -16.89 18.31 21.29
C ALA A 44 -15.83 17.49 22.03
N GLU A 45 -16.00 17.27 23.33
CA GLU A 45 -15.06 16.51 24.17
C GLU A 45 -15.05 15.01 23.84
N GLY A 46 -16.23 14.44 23.55
CA GLY A 46 -16.37 13.05 23.14
C GLY A 46 -15.93 12.75 21.69
N ARG A 47 -15.67 13.80 20.89
CA ARG A 47 -15.42 13.67 19.45
C ARG A 47 -14.19 12.84 19.10
N ASN A 48 -13.09 13.01 19.82
CA ASN A 48 -11.88 12.25 19.54
C ASN A 48 -12.08 10.76 19.78
N GLN A 49 -12.76 10.39 20.87
CA GLN A 49 -13.08 9.00 21.16
C GLN A 49 -14.07 8.43 20.13
N TRP A 50 -15.07 9.21 19.74
CA TRP A 50 -16.02 8.84 18.70
C TRP A 50 -15.33 8.62 17.34
N MET A 51 -14.44 9.52 16.94
CA MET A 51 -13.63 9.35 15.73
C MET A 51 -12.79 8.08 15.75
N GLN A 52 -12.21 7.73 16.88
CA GLN A 52 -11.48 6.47 17.03
C GLN A 52 -12.39 5.25 16.83
N GLN A 53 -13.62 5.28 17.31
CA GLN A 53 -14.61 4.22 17.08
C GLN A 53 -14.99 4.11 15.60
N VAL A 54 -15.23 5.24 14.92
CA VAL A 54 -15.52 5.27 13.48
C VAL A 54 -14.35 4.68 12.68
N TRP A 55 -13.12 5.06 13.01
CA TRP A 55 -11.94 4.50 12.37
C TRP A 55 -11.78 3.01 12.61
N ALA A 56 -11.96 2.57 13.86
CA ALA A 56 -11.86 1.15 14.20
C ALA A 56 -12.90 0.30 13.45
N ARG A 57 -14.15 0.76 13.41
CA ARG A 57 -15.22 0.06 12.69
C ARG A 57 -14.98 0.05 11.18
N THR A 58 -14.50 1.16 10.61
CA THR A 58 -14.09 1.20 9.20
C THR A 58 -13.00 0.17 8.92
N ALA A 59 -12.00 0.10 9.78
CA ALA A 59 -10.92 -0.86 9.62
C ALA A 59 -11.40 -2.33 9.71
N GLU A 60 -12.38 -2.62 10.56
CA GLU A 60 -13.04 -3.94 10.64
C GLU A 60 -13.76 -4.28 9.34
N HIS A 61 -14.58 -3.35 8.86
CA HIS A 61 -15.30 -3.53 7.60
C HIS A 61 -14.35 -3.79 6.42
N VAL A 62 -13.37 -2.91 6.24
CA VAL A 62 -12.37 -3.03 5.15
C VAL A 62 -11.65 -4.37 5.17
N SER A 63 -11.33 -4.90 6.35
CA SER A 63 -10.66 -6.21 6.46
C SER A 63 -11.57 -7.39 6.17
N SER A 64 -12.87 -7.23 6.30
CA SER A 64 -13.85 -8.29 5.98
C SER A 64 -14.12 -8.40 4.48
N LEU A 65 -13.77 -7.36 3.70
CA LEU A 65 -14.04 -7.32 2.27
C LEU A 65 -13.03 -8.18 1.50
N SER A 66 -13.56 -9.08 0.70
CA SER A 66 -12.77 -9.88 -0.24
C SER A 66 -12.37 -9.10 -1.50
N ASP A 67 -13.14 -8.06 -1.84
CA ASP A 67 -12.85 -7.19 -2.98
C ASP A 67 -11.89 -6.04 -2.56
N PRO A 68 -10.65 -6.03 -3.06
CA PRO A 68 -9.69 -4.98 -2.77
C PRO A 68 -10.16 -3.58 -3.18
N SER A 69 -10.89 -3.48 -4.29
CA SER A 69 -11.37 -2.19 -4.81
C SER A 69 -12.42 -1.57 -3.88
N ALA A 70 -13.37 -2.38 -3.40
CA ALA A 70 -14.37 -1.95 -2.44
C ALA A 70 -13.74 -1.50 -1.11
N ALA A 71 -12.71 -2.22 -0.67
CA ALA A 71 -11.99 -1.86 0.53
C ALA A 71 -11.21 -0.54 0.39
N ASP A 72 -10.58 -0.32 -0.77
CA ASP A 72 -9.90 0.94 -1.07
C ASP A 72 -10.90 2.10 -1.16
N ASP A 73 -12.07 1.87 -1.77
CA ASP A 73 -13.14 2.87 -1.85
C ASP A 73 -13.60 3.31 -0.45
N CYS A 74 -13.79 2.39 0.49
CA CYS A 74 -14.14 2.69 1.88
C CYS A 74 -13.03 3.45 2.61
N GLY A 75 -11.77 3.04 2.44
CA GLY A 75 -10.62 3.70 3.06
C GLY A 75 -10.43 5.13 2.59
N ASP A 76 -10.50 5.36 1.27
CA ASP A 76 -10.38 6.69 0.68
C ASP A 76 -11.59 7.58 1.02
N ALA A 77 -12.81 7.00 1.05
CA ALA A 77 -14.02 7.72 1.48
C ALA A 77 -13.92 8.17 2.93
N MET A 78 -13.42 7.32 3.82
CA MET A 78 -13.20 7.69 5.22
C MET A 78 -12.24 8.87 5.35
N ALA A 79 -11.13 8.86 4.61
CA ALA A 79 -10.19 9.97 4.61
C ALA A 79 -10.81 11.26 4.05
N LEU A 80 -11.58 11.15 2.98
CA LEU A 80 -12.27 12.26 2.34
C LEU A 80 -13.33 12.89 3.26
N LEU A 81 -14.08 12.07 4.00
CA LEU A 81 -15.16 12.50 4.88
C LEU A 81 -14.72 12.96 6.28
N ALA A 82 -13.43 12.90 6.58
CA ALA A 82 -12.92 13.34 7.88
C ALA A 82 -13.38 14.77 8.28
N PRO A 83 -13.42 15.79 7.40
CA PRO A 83 -13.96 17.12 7.72
C PRO A 83 -15.45 17.09 8.08
N VAL A 84 -16.26 16.28 7.38
CA VAL A 84 -17.69 16.11 7.67
C VAL A 84 -17.88 15.55 9.07
N PHE A 85 -17.15 14.50 9.41
CA PHE A 85 -17.18 13.87 10.73
C PHE A 85 -16.68 14.80 11.83
N GLN A 86 -15.70 15.66 11.54
CA GLN A 86 -15.24 16.67 12.48
C GLN A 86 -16.28 17.77 12.74
N ALA A 87 -17.13 18.05 11.76
CA ALA A 87 -18.18 19.04 11.90
C ALA A 87 -19.42 18.54 12.67
N TRP A 88 -19.64 17.22 12.74
CA TRP A 88 -20.72 16.67 13.55
C TRP A 88 -20.50 16.99 15.06
N PRO A 89 -21.54 17.30 15.85
CA PRO A 89 -22.97 17.15 15.55
C PRO A 89 -23.65 18.34 14.86
N ASP A 90 -22.92 19.40 14.46
CA ASP A 90 -23.50 20.52 13.74
C ASP A 90 -23.82 20.12 12.28
N GLY A 91 -25.07 19.76 12.03
CA GLY A 91 -25.49 19.26 10.72
C GLY A 91 -25.33 20.28 9.59
N GLN A 92 -25.43 21.59 9.87
CA GLN A 92 -25.22 22.64 8.86
C GLN A 92 -23.75 22.72 8.46
N LYS A 93 -22.85 22.68 9.43
CA LYS A 93 -21.40 22.65 9.17
C LYS A 93 -20.97 21.38 8.47
N ALA A 94 -21.51 20.23 8.88
CA ALA A 94 -21.23 18.95 8.23
C ALA A 94 -21.72 18.93 6.78
N GLY A 95 -22.92 19.47 6.51
CA GLY A 95 -23.44 19.64 5.16
C GLY A 95 -22.60 20.58 4.30
N ALA A 96 -22.16 21.71 4.86
CA ALA A 96 -21.27 22.63 4.15
C ALA A 96 -19.91 21.96 3.82
N ALA A 97 -19.32 21.22 4.76
CA ALA A 97 -18.09 20.47 4.52
C ALA A 97 -18.26 19.40 3.42
N LEU A 98 -19.41 18.71 3.39
CA LEU A 98 -19.69 17.73 2.34
C LEU A 98 -19.89 18.43 0.97
N ALA A 99 -20.57 19.56 0.93
CA ALA A 99 -20.74 20.33 -0.29
C ALA A 99 -19.41 20.81 -0.89
N GLU A 100 -18.50 21.26 -0.05
CA GLU A 100 -17.13 21.63 -0.44
C GLU A 100 -16.39 20.41 -1.03
N ILE A 101 -16.44 19.26 -0.36
CA ILE A 101 -15.82 18.01 -0.83
C ILE A 101 -16.38 17.64 -2.20
N LEU A 102 -17.69 17.69 -2.38
CA LEU A 102 -18.35 17.32 -3.63
C LEU A 102 -18.26 18.41 -4.71
N SER A 103 -17.75 19.58 -4.35
CA SER A 103 -17.66 20.76 -5.24
C SER A 103 -19.04 21.18 -5.78
N VAL A 104 -20.06 21.18 -4.92
CA VAL A 104 -21.43 21.59 -5.24
C VAL A 104 -21.92 22.70 -4.29
N PRO A 105 -22.94 23.50 -4.67
CA PRO A 105 -23.55 24.49 -3.76
C PRO A 105 -24.08 23.81 -2.47
N ALA A 106 -23.93 24.50 -1.33
CA ALA A 106 -24.32 23.93 -0.02
C ALA A 106 -25.84 23.61 0.03
N GLU A 107 -26.64 24.33 -0.70
CA GLU A 107 -28.11 24.15 -0.80
C GLU A 107 -28.47 22.78 -1.42
N ARG A 108 -27.61 22.23 -2.26
CA ARG A 108 -27.81 20.90 -2.86
C ARG A 108 -27.56 19.75 -1.88
N VAL A 109 -26.75 19.98 -0.89
CA VAL A 109 -26.44 18.96 0.15
C VAL A 109 -27.39 19.14 1.34
N GLY A 110 -27.60 20.36 1.77
CA GLY A 110 -28.40 20.67 2.97
C GLY A 110 -27.66 20.27 4.26
N ALA A 111 -28.42 20.15 5.34
CA ALA A 111 -27.86 19.71 6.63
C ALA A 111 -27.63 18.19 6.65
N VAL A 112 -26.44 17.77 7.14
CA VAL A 112 -26.07 16.35 7.32
C VAL A 112 -25.89 16.09 8.81
N SER A 113 -26.98 15.65 9.49
CA SER A 113 -27.02 15.43 10.94
C SER A 113 -27.20 13.95 11.32
N SER A 114 -27.20 13.04 10.36
CA SER A 114 -27.37 11.62 10.57
C SER A 114 -26.65 10.80 9.52
N TRP A 115 -26.41 9.54 9.83
CA TRP A 115 -25.86 8.56 8.88
C TRP A 115 -26.73 8.40 7.63
N ASP A 116 -28.06 8.38 7.80
CA ASP A 116 -28.99 8.33 6.67
C ASP A 116 -28.90 9.59 5.78
N GLY A 117 -28.68 10.74 6.40
CA GLY A 117 -28.43 11.99 5.67
C GLY A 117 -27.16 11.88 4.82
N LEU A 118 -26.09 11.30 5.35
CA LEU A 118 -24.84 11.07 4.61
C LEU A 118 -25.01 10.02 3.50
N MET A 119 -25.73 8.94 3.78
CA MET A 119 -25.99 7.86 2.81
C MET A 119 -26.70 8.33 1.54
N LYS A 120 -27.51 9.38 1.60
CA LYS A 120 -28.15 9.98 0.41
C LYS A 120 -27.12 10.48 -0.63
N HIS A 121 -25.90 10.77 -0.20
CA HIS A 121 -24.82 11.28 -1.05
C HIS A 121 -23.75 10.23 -1.39
N GLN A 122 -23.99 8.96 -1.06
CA GLN A 122 -22.99 7.91 -1.20
C GLN A 122 -22.42 7.75 -2.61
N GLU A 123 -23.24 7.89 -3.64
CA GLU A 123 -22.81 7.79 -5.05
C GLU A 123 -21.88 8.94 -5.42
N ALA A 124 -22.25 10.17 -5.09
CA ALA A 124 -21.40 11.33 -5.34
C ALA A 124 -20.08 11.27 -4.55
N ILE A 125 -20.11 10.74 -3.33
CA ILE A 125 -18.90 10.50 -2.53
C ILE A 125 -18.01 9.47 -3.24
N LEU A 126 -18.58 8.38 -3.70
CA LEU A 126 -17.84 7.32 -4.39
C LEU A 126 -17.22 7.81 -5.71
N GLU A 127 -17.98 8.56 -6.49
CA GLU A 127 -17.49 9.20 -7.72
C GLU A 127 -16.33 10.15 -7.42
N LYS A 128 -16.45 10.97 -6.38
CA LYS A 128 -15.39 11.89 -5.96
C LYS A 128 -14.14 11.14 -5.50
N VAL A 129 -14.28 10.08 -4.71
CA VAL A 129 -13.17 9.20 -4.29
C VAL A 129 -12.45 8.64 -5.51
N ARG A 130 -13.17 8.05 -6.44
CA ARG A 130 -12.62 7.45 -7.66
C ARG A 130 -11.94 8.48 -8.55
N PHE A 131 -12.54 9.68 -8.69
CA PHE A 131 -11.92 10.76 -9.41
C PHE A 131 -10.62 11.23 -8.76
N LEU A 132 -10.58 11.43 -7.45
CA LEU A 132 -9.36 11.84 -6.74
C LEU A 132 -8.25 10.79 -6.85
N ARG A 133 -8.61 9.50 -6.80
CA ARG A 133 -7.66 8.40 -7.03
C ARG A 133 -7.11 8.45 -8.46
N LEU A 134 -7.96 8.65 -9.44
CA LEU A 134 -7.56 8.81 -10.84
C LEU A 134 -6.64 10.02 -11.04
N LYS A 135 -6.96 11.16 -10.44
CA LYS A 135 -6.09 12.35 -10.43
C LYS A 135 -4.72 12.05 -9.82
N LYS A 136 -4.70 11.33 -8.71
CA LYS A 136 -3.45 10.91 -8.05
C LYS A 136 -2.61 10.00 -8.95
N LEU A 137 -3.22 9.06 -9.67
CA LEU A 137 -2.53 8.20 -10.63
C LEU A 137 -1.99 9.00 -11.83
N ALA A 138 -2.67 10.06 -12.22
CA ALA A 138 -2.27 10.91 -13.31
C ALA A 138 -1.36 12.08 -12.90
N ALA A 139 -1.15 12.34 -11.61
CA ALA A 139 -0.45 13.52 -11.09
C ALA A 139 0.95 13.73 -11.65
N TYR A 140 1.61 12.68 -12.13
CA TYR A 140 2.94 12.70 -12.73
C TYR A 140 2.91 12.26 -14.19
N TYR A 141 1.85 12.59 -14.91
CA TYR A 141 1.75 12.26 -16.32
C TYR A 141 2.75 13.09 -17.12
N ASP A 142 3.73 12.43 -17.71
CA ASP A 142 4.74 13.02 -18.59
C ASP A 142 4.64 12.37 -19.97
N ALA A 143 3.95 13.03 -20.89
CA ALA A 143 3.79 12.54 -22.25
C ALA A 143 5.13 12.38 -22.98
N ALA A 144 6.10 13.27 -22.72
CA ALA A 144 7.42 13.20 -23.35
C ALA A 144 8.21 11.98 -22.83
N ALA A 145 8.11 11.67 -21.52
CA ALA A 145 8.72 10.46 -20.97
C ALA A 145 8.07 9.18 -21.51
N ILE A 146 6.74 9.17 -21.65
CA ILE A 146 6.02 8.03 -22.27
C ILE A 146 6.49 7.83 -23.72
N ARG A 147 6.58 8.90 -24.52
CA ARG A 147 7.09 8.82 -25.89
C ARG A 147 8.51 8.26 -25.97
N ARG A 148 9.41 8.73 -25.11
CA ARG A 148 10.79 8.21 -25.04
C ARG A 148 10.79 6.72 -24.70
N ALA A 149 9.98 6.31 -23.73
CA ALA A 149 9.89 4.92 -23.32
C ALA A 149 9.32 4.02 -24.42
N VAL A 150 8.24 4.45 -25.09
CA VAL A 150 7.64 3.71 -26.22
C VAL A 150 8.66 3.52 -27.36
N LYS A 151 9.37 4.57 -27.76
CA LYS A 151 10.41 4.49 -28.80
C LYS A 151 11.52 3.51 -28.40
N ARG A 152 12.01 3.62 -27.17
CA ARG A 152 13.04 2.71 -26.63
C ARG A 152 12.56 1.26 -26.56
N ASN A 153 11.31 1.02 -26.16
CA ASN A 153 10.73 -0.32 -26.14
C ASN A 153 10.61 -0.91 -27.55
N ARG A 154 10.19 -0.10 -28.53
CA ARG A 154 10.18 -0.50 -29.94
C ARG A 154 11.57 -0.89 -30.46
N GLU A 155 12.59 -0.10 -30.15
CA GLU A 155 13.97 -0.41 -30.52
C GLU A 155 14.47 -1.70 -29.86
N LYS A 156 14.12 -1.91 -28.58
CA LYS A 156 14.57 -3.06 -27.80
C LYS A 156 13.87 -4.37 -28.18
N TYR A 157 12.57 -4.31 -28.42
CA TYR A 157 11.73 -5.52 -28.57
C TYR A 157 11.29 -5.80 -30.01
N GLY A 158 11.36 -4.82 -30.90
CA GLY A 158 10.98 -4.96 -32.31
C GLY A 158 9.53 -5.43 -32.45
N GLU A 159 9.33 -6.53 -33.23
CA GLU A 159 8.01 -7.10 -33.46
C GLU A 159 7.26 -7.60 -32.22
N ARG A 160 7.98 -7.86 -31.12
CA ARG A 160 7.35 -8.24 -29.83
C ARG A 160 6.70 -7.07 -29.08
N TYR A 161 6.80 -5.85 -29.62
CA TYR A 161 6.13 -4.66 -29.11
C TYR A 161 5.40 -3.95 -30.26
N PRO A 162 4.33 -4.57 -30.80
CA PRO A 162 3.70 -4.15 -32.05
C PRO A 162 2.96 -2.81 -31.97
N ASP A 163 2.45 -2.44 -30.81
CA ASP A 163 1.54 -1.29 -30.65
C ASP A 163 2.26 0.06 -30.50
N ALA A 164 3.57 0.12 -30.70
CA ALA A 164 4.36 1.34 -30.49
C ALA A 164 3.81 2.55 -31.27
N GLU A 165 3.50 2.37 -32.56
CA GLU A 165 2.97 3.45 -33.41
C GLU A 165 1.56 3.88 -32.96
N VAL A 166 0.74 2.94 -32.53
CA VAL A 166 -0.60 3.22 -31.99
C VAL A 166 -0.51 4.13 -30.78
N PHE A 167 0.40 3.82 -29.84
CA PHE A 167 0.59 4.65 -28.65
C PHE A 167 1.11 6.05 -28.97
N LEU A 168 2.08 6.16 -29.89
CA LEU A 168 2.64 7.45 -30.31
C LEU A 168 1.58 8.31 -31.02
N SER A 169 0.85 7.74 -31.97
CA SER A 169 -0.21 8.42 -32.70
C SER A 169 -1.32 8.92 -31.75
N ARG A 170 -1.70 8.09 -30.77
CA ARG A 170 -2.74 8.47 -29.80
C ARG A 170 -2.29 9.64 -28.91
N LEU A 171 -1.04 9.68 -28.49
CA LEU A 171 -0.48 10.81 -27.74
C LEU A 171 -0.48 12.09 -28.59
N ASP A 172 -0.15 11.99 -29.91
CA ASP A 172 -0.17 13.14 -30.81
C ASP A 172 -1.59 13.67 -31.04
N GLU A 173 -2.56 12.79 -31.23
CA GLU A 173 -3.97 13.15 -31.36
C GLU A 173 -4.49 13.92 -30.12
N TRP A 174 -4.14 13.42 -28.94
CA TRP A 174 -4.56 14.05 -27.71
C TRP A 174 -3.89 15.40 -27.46
N GLU A 175 -2.58 15.53 -27.71
CA GLU A 175 -1.90 16.82 -27.59
C GLU A 175 -2.43 17.84 -28.59
N LYS A 176 -2.76 17.41 -29.79
CA LYS A 176 -3.42 18.29 -30.79
C LYS A 176 -4.79 18.79 -30.31
N LYS A 177 -5.55 17.94 -29.61
CA LYS A 177 -6.90 18.24 -29.14
C LYS A 177 -6.93 19.01 -27.81
N LEU A 178 -6.07 18.66 -26.86
CA LEU A 178 -6.11 19.08 -25.47
C LEU A 178 -4.96 20.03 -25.07
N GLY A 179 -3.98 20.21 -25.96
CA GLY A 179 -2.73 20.91 -25.62
C GLY A 179 -1.74 20.01 -24.87
N PRO A 180 -0.73 20.60 -24.22
CA PRO A 180 0.25 19.84 -23.44
C PRO A 180 -0.42 18.99 -22.38
N LEU A 181 -0.28 17.65 -22.47
CA LEU A 181 -1.04 16.70 -21.67
C LEU A 181 -0.72 16.75 -20.18
N ASP A 182 0.51 17.08 -19.81
CA ASP A 182 0.92 17.32 -18.42
C ASP A 182 0.09 18.43 -17.77
N ARG A 183 -0.03 19.57 -18.43
CA ARG A 183 -0.85 20.71 -17.95
C ARG A 183 -2.34 20.39 -17.96
N TRP A 184 -2.80 19.73 -19.02
CA TRP A 184 -4.22 19.36 -19.10
C TRP A 184 -4.60 18.41 -17.96
N VAL A 185 -3.78 17.42 -17.62
CA VAL A 185 -4.00 16.51 -16.50
C VAL A 185 -4.11 17.26 -15.17
N GLU A 186 -3.26 18.26 -14.93
CA GLU A 186 -3.33 19.09 -13.71
C GLU A 186 -4.66 19.84 -13.60
N GLN A 187 -5.18 20.34 -14.73
CA GLN A 187 -6.39 21.17 -14.79
C GLN A 187 -7.69 20.36 -14.89
N ALA A 188 -7.61 19.07 -15.29
CA ALA A 188 -8.78 18.23 -15.53
C ALA A 188 -9.70 18.14 -14.30
N GLY A 189 -10.98 18.40 -14.53
CA GLY A 189 -12.07 18.29 -13.55
C GLY A 189 -12.82 16.95 -13.65
N PRO A 190 -13.81 16.72 -12.77
CA PRO A 190 -14.59 15.48 -12.77
C PRO A 190 -15.28 15.17 -14.10
N GLU A 191 -15.66 16.20 -14.85
CA GLU A 191 -16.32 16.07 -16.17
C GLU A 191 -15.39 15.49 -17.24
N GLN A 192 -14.07 15.51 -17.00
CA GLN A 192 -13.04 14.94 -17.88
C GLN A 192 -12.52 13.58 -17.39
N ALA A 193 -13.21 12.97 -16.42
CA ALA A 193 -12.74 11.72 -15.79
C ALA A 193 -12.52 10.59 -16.79
N ASP A 194 -13.36 10.46 -17.82
CA ASP A 194 -13.22 9.41 -18.83
C ASP A 194 -11.96 9.62 -19.69
N GLN A 195 -11.70 10.84 -20.12
CA GLN A 195 -10.50 11.18 -20.90
C GLN A 195 -9.23 10.98 -20.06
N LEU A 196 -9.30 11.36 -18.78
CA LEU A 196 -8.20 11.16 -17.85
C LEU A 196 -7.92 9.66 -17.62
N ARG A 197 -8.98 8.85 -17.57
CA ARG A 197 -8.87 7.38 -17.48
C ARG A 197 -8.21 6.81 -18.71
N GLU A 198 -8.60 7.25 -19.91
CA GLU A 198 -7.99 6.82 -21.16
C GLU A 198 -6.49 7.12 -21.21
N LEU A 199 -6.06 8.30 -20.72
CA LEU A 199 -4.63 8.64 -20.64
C LEU A 199 -3.86 7.73 -19.69
N VAL A 200 -4.41 7.47 -18.51
CA VAL A 200 -3.80 6.56 -17.51
C VAL A 200 -3.71 5.15 -18.06
N GLU A 201 -4.76 4.66 -18.73
CA GLU A 201 -4.78 3.32 -19.33
C GLU A 201 -3.81 3.22 -20.53
N LEU A 202 -3.68 4.26 -21.35
CA LEU A 202 -2.66 4.27 -22.40
C LEU A 202 -1.27 4.14 -21.82
N ARG A 203 -0.93 4.93 -20.80
CA ARG A 203 0.37 4.84 -20.13
C ARG A 203 0.61 3.42 -19.59
N LYS A 204 -0.39 2.84 -18.94
CA LYS A 204 -0.31 1.50 -18.38
C LYS A 204 -0.10 0.45 -19.46
N LYS A 205 -0.88 0.48 -20.54
CA LYS A 205 -0.70 -0.43 -21.67
C LYS A 205 0.67 -0.28 -22.29
N ALA A 206 1.08 0.95 -22.62
CA ALA A 206 2.34 1.19 -23.31
C ALA A 206 3.58 0.83 -22.48
N LEU A 207 3.56 1.06 -21.15
CA LEU A 207 4.75 0.91 -20.32
C LEU A 207 4.77 -0.38 -19.50
N ILE A 208 3.67 -1.12 -19.43
CA ILE A 208 3.55 -2.32 -18.61
C ILE A 208 2.93 -3.48 -19.41
N GLU A 209 1.67 -3.36 -19.83
CA GLU A 209 0.89 -4.49 -20.33
C GLU A 209 1.36 -5.00 -21.71
N SER A 210 1.92 -4.12 -22.54
CA SER A 210 2.47 -4.50 -23.87
C SER A 210 3.93 -4.94 -23.83
N LEU A 211 4.55 -4.98 -22.65
CA LEU A 211 5.94 -5.44 -22.53
C LEU A 211 6.00 -6.97 -22.66
N PRO A 212 6.94 -7.53 -23.45
CA PRO A 212 7.10 -8.98 -23.56
C PRO A 212 7.41 -9.70 -22.24
N GLU A 213 7.99 -8.97 -21.28
CA GLU A 213 8.33 -9.50 -19.95
C GLU A 213 7.12 -9.76 -19.07
N GLN A 214 5.93 -9.20 -19.39
CA GLN A 214 4.73 -9.44 -18.58
C GLN A 214 4.36 -10.92 -18.49
N ASP A 215 4.70 -11.73 -19.50
CA ASP A 215 4.45 -13.16 -19.50
C ASP A 215 5.20 -13.88 -18.38
N SER A 216 6.30 -13.32 -17.91
CA SER A 216 7.06 -13.82 -16.75
C SER A 216 6.45 -13.40 -15.41
N LEU A 217 5.57 -12.40 -15.39
CA LEU A 217 4.92 -11.88 -14.20
C LEU A 217 3.48 -12.39 -14.06
N ARG A 218 3.28 -13.69 -14.25
CA ARG A 218 1.96 -14.33 -14.19
C ARG A 218 1.36 -14.29 -12.80
N GLU A 219 2.19 -14.39 -11.78
CA GLU A 219 1.78 -14.33 -10.39
C GLU A 219 2.75 -13.47 -9.60
N TRP A 220 2.23 -12.61 -8.76
CA TRP A 220 3.04 -11.82 -7.84
C TRP A 220 2.30 -11.59 -6.53
N VAL A 221 3.03 -11.27 -5.49
CA VAL A 221 2.51 -11.03 -4.16
C VAL A 221 2.87 -9.64 -3.69
N GLY A 222 2.00 -9.04 -2.89
CA GLY A 222 2.20 -7.72 -2.33
C GLY A 222 1.63 -7.59 -0.93
N VAL A 223 2.10 -6.60 -0.18
CA VAL A 223 1.46 -6.19 1.07
C VAL A 223 0.43 -5.13 0.79
N ARG A 224 -0.80 -5.39 1.18
CA ARG A 224 -1.86 -4.41 1.25
C ARG A 224 -1.88 -3.81 2.65
N ARG A 225 -1.81 -2.49 2.74
CA ARG A 225 -1.87 -1.79 4.02
C ARG A 225 -3.04 -0.84 4.06
N PHE A 226 -3.73 -0.82 5.17
CA PHE A 226 -4.76 0.14 5.49
C PHE A 226 -4.28 1.01 6.66
N ASN A 227 -4.20 2.31 6.42
CA ASN A 227 -3.88 3.29 7.44
C ASN A 227 -5.17 4.02 7.86
N PRO A 228 -5.73 3.71 9.02
CA PRO A 228 -6.98 4.31 9.46
C PRO A 228 -6.88 5.81 9.77
N SER A 229 -5.68 6.36 9.95
CA SER A 229 -5.53 7.78 10.31
C SER A 229 -5.70 8.74 9.13
N GLY A 230 -5.79 8.23 7.89
CA GLY A 230 -5.84 9.06 6.67
C GLY A 230 -4.62 9.97 6.46
N LYS A 231 -3.76 10.07 7.45
CA LYS A 231 -2.50 10.81 7.36
C LYS A 231 -1.44 9.84 6.86
N SER A 232 -1.26 9.82 5.55
CA SER A 232 -0.06 9.26 4.96
C SER A 232 1.14 10.06 5.46
N SER A 233 1.70 9.66 6.58
CA SER A 233 3.05 10.10 6.87
C SER A 233 3.98 9.03 6.30
N PHE A 234 4.87 9.45 5.47
CA PHE A 234 5.92 8.64 4.87
C PHE A 234 6.69 7.77 5.90
N ASN A 235 6.70 8.20 7.15
CA ASN A 235 7.33 7.50 8.28
C ASN A 235 6.48 6.40 8.90
N HIS A 236 5.15 6.36 8.65
CA HIS A 236 4.25 5.40 9.28
C HIS A 236 4.07 4.11 8.46
N ASP A 237 4.48 4.10 7.19
CA ASP A 237 4.29 2.98 6.28
C ASP A 237 5.54 2.11 6.13
N ARG A 238 6.60 2.40 6.86
CA ARG A 238 7.87 1.69 6.76
C ARG A 238 8.07 0.75 7.93
N PRO A 239 8.37 -0.51 7.61
CA PRO A 239 8.61 -1.55 8.60
C PRO A 239 9.86 -1.37 9.44
N ALA A 240 10.93 -1.03 8.85
CA ALA A 240 12.12 -0.55 9.52
C ALA A 240 12.37 0.81 8.92
N ASN A 241 12.32 1.80 9.72
CA ASN A 241 12.75 3.07 9.24
C ASN A 241 14.27 3.06 9.09
N TRP A 242 14.75 4.04 8.42
CA TRP A 242 16.16 4.30 8.31
C TRP A 242 16.83 4.68 9.64
N GLN A 243 16.04 4.94 10.68
CA GLN A 243 16.49 5.23 12.06
C GLN A 243 16.29 4.05 13.02
N GLY A 244 15.91 2.86 12.49
CA GLY A 244 15.56 1.73 13.31
C GLY A 244 14.05 1.51 13.39
N ILE A 245 13.57 0.98 14.47
CA ILE A 245 12.21 0.48 14.65
C ILE A 245 11.23 1.57 15.14
N SER A 246 11.72 2.76 15.39
CA SER A 246 10.96 3.87 15.96
C SER A 246 9.85 4.41 15.05
N SER A 247 9.83 4.03 13.78
CA SER A 247 8.77 4.42 12.85
C SER A 247 7.53 3.55 12.88
N MET A 248 7.51 2.54 13.72
CA MET A 248 6.28 1.81 13.95
C MET A 248 5.21 2.71 14.54
N PRO A 249 3.95 2.49 14.16
CA PRO A 249 2.87 3.21 14.78
C PRO A 249 2.92 3.02 16.30
N GLY A 250 2.88 4.12 17.00
CA GLY A 250 2.81 4.11 18.47
C GLY A 250 1.60 3.33 19.00
N PRO A 251 1.57 3.00 20.29
CA PRO A 251 0.47 2.29 20.92
C PRO A 251 -0.87 2.94 20.59
N GLY A 252 -1.86 2.14 20.21
CA GLY A 252 -3.22 2.60 19.88
C GLY A 252 -3.45 2.95 18.39
N ARG A 253 -2.47 2.82 17.51
CA ARG A 253 -2.69 2.89 16.06
C ARG A 253 -2.87 1.49 15.51
N THR A 254 -4.07 1.19 15.10
CA THR A 254 -4.41 -0.09 14.45
C THR A 254 -4.05 -0.03 12.97
N TYR A 255 -2.89 -0.55 12.61
CA TYR A 255 -2.61 -0.89 11.22
C TYR A 255 -3.19 -2.25 10.90
N ARG A 256 -3.79 -2.32 9.74
CA ARG A 256 -4.18 -3.60 9.16
C ARG A 256 -3.37 -3.84 7.91
N SER A 257 -2.81 -5.01 7.82
CA SER A 257 -2.07 -5.45 6.64
C SER A 257 -2.64 -6.77 6.17
N GLY A 258 -2.49 -7.03 4.88
CA GLY A 258 -2.78 -8.31 4.28
C GLY A 258 -1.73 -8.65 3.24
N ILE A 259 -1.47 -9.91 3.05
CA ILE A 259 -0.68 -10.40 1.92
C ILE A 259 -1.66 -10.81 0.84
N VAL A 260 -1.51 -10.21 -0.34
CA VAL A 260 -2.38 -10.44 -1.49
C VAL A 260 -1.57 -11.02 -2.64
N LYS A 261 -2.18 -11.94 -3.37
CA LYS A 261 -1.65 -12.51 -4.60
C LYS A 261 -2.41 -11.93 -5.78
N PHE A 262 -1.69 -11.51 -6.80
CA PHE A 262 -2.23 -11.03 -8.06
C PHE A 262 -1.91 -12.02 -9.17
N ASN A 263 -2.85 -12.22 -10.08
CA ASN A 263 -2.70 -13.05 -11.27
C ASN A 263 -2.49 -12.13 -12.48
N GLY A 264 -1.23 -11.87 -12.82
CA GLY A 264 -0.84 -10.93 -13.86
C GLY A 264 -0.72 -9.49 -13.36
N ILE A 265 -0.30 -8.60 -14.25
CA ILE A 265 -0.08 -7.17 -13.98
C ILE A 265 -1.25 -6.30 -14.43
N SER A 266 -2.24 -6.89 -15.09
CA SER A 266 -3.43 -6.13 -15.51
C SER A 266 -4.26 -5.70 -14.32
N SER A 267 -4.81 -4.49 -14.39
CA SER A 267 -5.75 -3.96 -13.39
C SER A 267 -7.04 -4.78 -13.26
N SER A 268 -7.37 -5.56 -14.28
CA SER A 268 -8.49 -6.49 -14.26
C SER A 268 -8.16 -7.84 -13.60
N SER A 269 -6.90 -8.09 -13.27
CA SER A 269 -6.49 -9.34 -12.63
C SER A 269 -7.02 -9.38 -11.19
N PRO A 270 -7.81 -10.40 -10.81
CA PRO A 270 -8.33 -10.50 -9.46
C PRO A 270 -7.19 -10.68 -8.46
N ALA A 271 -7.25 -9.96 -7.37
CA ALA A 271 -6.37 -10.18 -6.24
C ALA A 271 -7.00 -11.19 -5.27
N ALA A 272 -6.24 -12.20 -4.87
CA ALA A 272 -6.63 -13.12 -3.83
C ALA A 272 -5.91 -12.78 -2.53
N GLN A 273 -6.64 -12.66 -1.43
CA GLN A 273 -6.03 -12.47 -0.11
C GLN A 273 -5.47 -13.81 0.36
N LEU A 274 -4.15 -13.88 0.54
CA LEU A 274 -3.46 -15.05 1.06
C LEU A 274 -3.41 -15.06 2.59
N LEU A 275 -3.25 -13.89 3.18
CA LEU A 275 -3.20 -13.72 4.62
C LEU A 275 -3.79 -12.36 4.97
N GLY A 276 -4.85 -12.34 5.77
CA GLY A 276 -5.39 -11.15 6.40
C GLY A 276 -5.10 -11.20 7.89
N ASP A 277 -4.56 -10.13 8.43
CA ASP A 277 -4.25 -10.07 9.86
C ASP A 277 -4.32 -8.62 10.34
N ASP A 278 -4.60 -8.45 11.63
CA ASP A 278 -4.54 -7.16 12.29
C ASP A 278 -3.11 -6.74 12.64
N ARG A 279 -2.14 -7.54 12.27
CA ARG A 279 -0.72 -7.26 12.43
C ARG A 279 -0.22 -6.32 11.35
N TRP A 280 0.75 -5.53 11.71
CA TRP A 280 1.57 -4.91 10.68
C TRP A 280 2.41 -5.99 9.98
N MET A 281 2.47 -5.92 8.66
CA MET A 281 3.27 -6.83 7.83
C MET A 281 4.12 -6.05 6.84
N GLY A 282 5.30 -6.55 6.56
CA GLY A 282 6.19 -5.98 5.56
C GLY A 282 7.36 -6.88 5.19
N HIS A 283 8.21 -6.40 4.31
CA HIS A 283 9.38 -7.13 3.84
C HIS A 283 9.05 -8.52 3.31
N LEU A 284 8.28 -8.54 2.22
CA LEU A 284 7.98 -9.78 1.54
C LEU A 284 9.21 -10.27 0.77
N GLU A 285 9.50 -11.56 0.91
CA GLU A 285 10.46 -12.26 0.09
C GLU A 285 9.96 -13.66 -0.25
N VAL A 286 9.93 -13.98 -1.54
CA VAL A 286 9.51 -15.30 -2.03
C VAL A 286 10.74 -16.20 -2.09
N ASP A 287 10.61 -17.47 -1.66
CA ASP A 287 11.70 -18.43 -1.74
C ASP A 287 12.02 -18.81 -3.19
N PHE A 288 13.20 -19.37 -3.41
CA PHE A 288 13.67 -19.75 -4.76
C PHE A 288 12.77 -20.78 -5.47
N SER A 289 11.94 -21.49 -4.73
CA SER A 289 10.99 -22.45 -5.31
C SER A 289 9.62 -21.85 -5.63
N GLY A 290 9.34 -20.62 -5.20
CA GLY A 290 8.03 -19.96 -5.32
C GLY A 290 6.93 -20.57 -4.45
N LYS A 291 7.28 -21.39 -3.43
CA LYS A 291 6.31 -22.09 -2.60
C LYS A 291 6.09 -21.46 -1.24
N ARG A 292 7.03 -20.64 -0.79
CA ARG A 292 7.03 -20.01 0.52
C ARG A 292 7.31 -18.53 0.40
N LEU A 293 6.81 -17.78 1.35
CA LEU A 293 6.96 -16.35 1.43
C LEU A 293 7.37 -15.96 2.86
N MET A 294 8.48 -15.26 3.02
CA MET A 294 8.81 -14.62 4.29
C MET A 294 8.22 -13.21 4.37
N PHE A 295 7.84 -12.81 5.57
CA PHE A 295 7.43 -11.45 5.90
C PHE A 295 7.79 -11.10 7.34
N THR A 296 7.97 -9.82 7.60
CA THR A 296 8.10 -9.29 8.96
C THR A 296 6.72 -8.95 9.52
N GLY A 297 6.47 -9.31 10.75
CA GLY A 297 5.24 -8.97 11.46
C GLY A 297 5.44 -8.90 12.96
N ASN A 298 4.53 -8.24 13.68
CA ASN A 298 4.60 -8.20 15.14
C ASN A 298 4.20 -9.55 15.75
N ARG A 299 4.97 -9.96 16.78
CA ARG A 299 4.83 -11.26 17.46
C ARG A 299 3.51 -11.44 18.16
N LEU A 300 3.04 -10.41 18.87
CA LEU A 300 1.93 -10.48 19.81
C LEU A 300 0.57 -10.05 19.21
N GLY A 301 0.53 -9.75 17.90
CA GLY A 301 -0.73 -9.40 17.22
C GLY A 301 -1.22 -7.97 17.48
N LYS A 302 -2.53 -7.79 17.49
CA LYS A 302 -3.28 -6.53 17.31
C LYS A 302 -2.90 -5.30 18.14
N LYS A 303 -2.31 -5.44 19.30
CA LYS A 303 -2.22 -4.32 20.27
C LYS A 303 -0.82 -3.84 20.57
N GLU A 304 0.18 -4.64 20.26
CA GLU A 304 1.56 -4.33 20.60
C GLU A 304 2.42 -4.26 19.33
N ASN A 305 3.15 -3.17 19.22
CA ASN A 305 3.98 -2.92 18.05
C ASN A 305 5.30 -3.69 18.06
N ARG A 306 5.67 -4.27 19.18
CA ARG A 306 6.91 -5.01 19.40
C ARG A 306 6.65 -6.20 20.32
N PRO A 307 7.50 -7.22 20.28
CA PRO A 307 8.60 -7.43 19.34
C PRO A 307 8.14 -7.91 17.97
N TRP A 308 9.01 -7.79 16.99
CA TRP A 308 8.81 -8.30 15.64
C TRP A 308 9.49 -9.63 15.42
N ASP A 309 8.85 -10.44 14.58
CA ASP A 309 9.40 -11.68 14.08
C ASP A 309 9.39 -11.74 12.56
N VAL A 310 10.28 -12.56 12.04
CA VAL A 310 10.20 -13.06 10.68
C VAL A 310 9.29 -14.27 10.66
N PHE A 311 8.23 -14.18 9.87
CA PHE A 311 7.28 -15.26 9.62
C PHE A 311 7.51 -15.85 8.23
N GLU A 312 7.16 -17.11 8.08
CA GLU A 312 7.08 -17.78 6.80
C GLU A 312 5.65 -18.26 6.55
N LEU A 313 5.13 -17.98 5.38
CA LEU A 313 3.83 -18.44 4.88
C LEU A 313 4.06 -19.49 3.80
N ASP A 314 3.48 -20.67 3.98
CA ASP A 314 3.38 -21.68 2.92
C ASP A 314 2.24 -21.29 1.97
N LEU A 315 2.57 -21.01 0.72
CA LEU A 315 1.63 -20.49 -0.27
C LEU A 315 0.56 -21.50 -0.72
N LYS A 316 0.82 -22.80 -0.50
CA LYS A 316 -0.14 -23.85 -0.83
C LYS A 316 -1.13 -24.11 0.28
N THR A 317 -0.68 -24.12 1.53
CA THR A 317 -1.50 -24.48 2.68
C THR A 317 -2.05 -23.30 3.44
N GLY A 318 -1.49 -22.08 3.23
CA GLY A 318 -1.81 -20.89 4.01
C GLY A 318 -1.26 -20.91 5.44
N LYS A 319 -0.50 -21.94 5.81
CA LYS A 319 0.06 -22.09 7.16
C LYS A 319 1.20 -21.10 7.37
N THR A 320 1.19 -20.44 8.53
CA THR A 320 2.22 -19.47 8.93
C THR A 320 3.04 -20.01 10.10
N GLU A 321 4.36 -19.82 10.05
CA GLU A 321 5.30 -20.17 11.11
C GLU A 321 6.20 -18.99 11.44
N ALA A 322 6.46 -18.73 12.73
CA ALA A 322 7.41 -17.72 13.16
C ALA A 322 8.82 -18.30 13.20
N LEU A 323 9.66 -17.96 12.23
CA LEU A 323 11.01 -18.47 12.10
C LEU A 323 11.95 -18.00 13.21
N THR A 324 11.71 -16.82 13.76
CA THR A 324 12.56 -16.17 14.76
C THR A 324 11.99 -16.17 16.17
N ALA A 325 10.94 -16.97 16.43
CA ALA A 325 10.32 -17.09 17.76
C ALA A 325 11.27 -17.58 18.86
N HIS A 326 12.41 -18.20 18.49
CA HIS A 326 13.46 -18.65 19.42
C HIS A 326 14.40 -17.53 19.87
N MET A 327 14.33 -16.34 19.21
CA MET A 327 15.11 -15.17 19.64
C MET A 327 14.55 -14.60 20.95
N PRO A 328 15.38 -13.88 21.74
CA PRO A 328 14.92 -13.29 23.00
C PRO A 328 13.64 -12.46 22.84
N ALA A 329 12.77 -12.55 23.84
CA ALA A 329 11.41 -11.98 23.78
C ALA A 329 11.38 -10.45 23.63
N ASP A 330 12.43 -9.78 24.05
CA ASP A 330 12.64 -8.33 24.01
C ASP A 330 13.41 -7.83 22.79
N THR A 331 13.64 -8.71 21.81
CA THR A 331 14.35 -8.37 20.57
C THR A 331 13.44 -8.39 19.36
N ASP A 332 13.77 -7.56 18.38
CA ASP A 332 13.08 -7.46 17.11
C ASP A 332 13.85 -8.20 16.01
N SER A 333 13.14 -8.98 15.19
CA SER A 333 13.65 -9.66 13.99
C SER A 333 12.93 -9.17 12.75
N TYR A 334 13.66 -8.73 11.74
CA TYR A 334 13.09 -8.13 10.52
C TYR A 334 14.06 -8.21 9.33
N ASN A 335 13.65 -7.70 8.17
CA ASN A 335 14.47 -7.66 6.94
C ASN A 335 15.12 -9.02 6.61
N SER A 336 14.32 -10.02 6.38
CA SER A 336 14.82 -11.35 6.08
C SER A 336 15.19 -11.56 4.61
N CYS A 337 16.10 -12.49 4.35
CA CYS A 337 16.53 -12.92 3.02
C CYS A 337 16.75 -14.44 3.00
N TYR A 338 16.21 -15.13 1.99
CA TYR A 338 16.50 -16.55 1.77
C TYR A 338 17.89 -16.75 1.21
N LEU A 339 18.55 -17.81 1.66
CA LEU A 339 19.76 -18.34 1.01
C LEU A 339 19.41 -19.57 0.16
N PRO A 340 20.18 -19.86 -0.90
CA PRO A 340 19.92 -20.99 -1.79
C PRO A 340 19.93 -22.36 -1.12
N ASP A 341 20.65 -22.48 -0.01
CA ASP A 341 20.77 -23.70 0.79
C ASP A 341 19.65 -23.85 1.84
N GLY A 342 18.65 -22.97 1.82
CA GLY A 342 17.50 -23.00 2.72
C GLY A 342 17.71 -22.31 4.06
N ARG A 343 18.92 -21.83 4.37
CA ARG A 343 19.15 -20.95 5.52
C ARG A 343 18.53 -19.59 5.30
N VAL A 344 18.40 -18.82 6.38
CA VAL A 344 17.79 -17.50 6.36
C VAL A 344 18.72 -16.48 7.00
N ILE A 345 18.90 -15.36 6.32
CA ILE A 345 19.53 -14.17 6.92
C ILE A 345 18.41 -13.23 7.38
N PHE A 346 18.59 -12.57 8.50
CA PHE A 346 17.67 -11.57 9.02
C PHE A 346 18.40 -10.56 9.90
N VAL A 347 17.80 -9.42 10.11
CA VAL A 347 18.28 -8.41 11.05
C VAL A 347 17.67 -8.66 12.42
N ASN A 348 18.48 -8.57 13.48
CA ASN A 348 18.01 -8.72 14.84
C ASN A 348 18.71 -7.74 15.79
N THR A 349 17.99 -7.33 16.83
CA THR A 349 18.43 -6.32 17.81
C THR A 349 19.02 -6.93 19.11
N SER A 350 19.33 -8.22 19.13
CA SER A 350 19.82 -8.91 20.34
C SER A 350 21.19 -8.44 20.86
N GLY A 351 21.86 -7.54 20.13
CA GLY A 351 23.04 -6.85 20.63
C GLY A 351 22.74 -5.85 21.74
N MET A 352 21.48 -5.49 21.94
CA MET A 352 20.99 -4.52 22.94
C MET A 352 21.76 -3.20 22.97
N GLN A 353 22.37 -2.85 21.85
CA GLN A 353 23.09 -1.58 21.69
C GLN A 353 22.11 -0.50 21.28
N GLY A 354 22.03 0.58 22.04
CA GLY A 354 21.15 1.70 21.71
C GLY A 354 21.61 2.45 20.48
N VAL A 355 20.66 2.86 19.63
CA VAL A 355 20.92 3.70 18.46
C VAL A 355 21.23 5.13 18.93
N PRO A 356 22.42 5.70 18.64
CA PRO A 356 22.85 6.98 19.21
C PRO A 356 21.92 8.15 18.88
N CYS A 357 21.47 8.26 17.64
CA CYS A 357 20.70 9.42 17.18
C CYS A 357 19.25 9.49 17.70
N VAL A 358 18.75 8.40 18.29
CA VAL A 358 17.41 8.36 18.91
C VAL A 358 17.48 8.16 20.42
N THR A 359 18.54 8.64 21.04
CA THR A 359 18.76 8.65 22.49
C THR A 359 18.73 7.25 23.13
N GLY A 360 19.06 6.21 22.38
CA GLY A 360 19.10 4.83 22.86
C GLY A 360 17.75 4.17 23.10
N VAL A 361 16.66 4.77 22.63
CA VAL A 361 15.31 4.20 22.77
C VAL A 361 15.11 2.98 21.86
N ASP A 362 15.79 2.97 20.72
CA ASP A 362 15.81 1.85 19.78
C ASP A 362 17.17 1.14 19.81
N TYR A 363 17.16 -0.13 19.43
CA TYR A 363 18.36 -0.96 19.41
C TYR A 363 18.90 -1.16 17.99
N VAL A 364 20.23 -1.22 17.91
CA VAL A 364 20.96 -1.48 16.67
C VAL A 364 20.62 -2.87 16.13
N GLY A 365 20.18 -2.93 14.89
CA GLY A 365 19.93 -4.16 14.16
C GLY A 365 21.19 -4.63 13.44
N ASN A 366 21.63 -5.84 13.75
CA ASN A 366 22.72 -6.52 13.06
C ASN A 366 22.23 -7.76 12.33
N ILE A 367 22.98 -8.17 11.31
CA ILE A 367 22.65 -9.33 10.48
C ILE A 367 22.96 -10.62 11.22
N HIS A 368 22.00 -11.53 11.22
CA HIS A 368 22.08 -12.89 11.78
C HIS A 368 21.80 -13.91 10.70
N LEU A 369 22.36 -15.10 10.87
CA LEU A 369 22.13 -16.29 10.04
C LEU A 369 21.37 -17.31 10.88
N TYR A 370 20.23 -17.79 10.41
CA TYR A 370 19.49 -18.90 10.98
C TYR A 370 19.67 -20.17 10.12
N ASP A 371 20.18 -21.21 10.74
CA ASP A 371 20.26 -22.56 10.19
C ASP A 371 19.05 -23.36 10.65
N ARG A 372 18.13 -23.65 9.73
CA ARG A 372 16.88 -24.35 10.02
C ARG A 372 17.07 -25.80 10.43
N GLU A 373 18.05 -26.47 9.83
CA GLU A 373 18.33 -27.89 10.12
C GLU A 373 18.89 -28.04 11.52
N ARG A 374 19.86 -27.19 11.85
CA ARG A 374 20.54 -27.22 13.15
C ARG A 374 19.79 -26.47 14.23
N LYS A 375 18.77 -25.68 13.86
CA LYS A 375 18.03 -24.76 14.74
C LYS A 375 18.95 -23.81 15.51
N THR A 376 19.97 -23.31 14.85
CA THR A 376 20.97 -22.42 15.45
C THR A 376 20.98 -21.06 14.76
N THR A 377 21.19 -20.03 15.56
CA THR A 377 21.34 -18.65 15.06
C THR A 377 22.71 -18.13 15.43
N ARG A 378 23.36 -17.44 14.50
CA ARG A 378 24.61 -16.74 14.79
C ARG A 378 24.58 -15.34 14.19
N ARG A 379 25.15 -14.39 14.90
CA ARG A 379 25.37 -13.02 14.44
C ARG A 379 26.48 -13.01 13.38
N LEU A 380 26.29 -12.25 12.29
CA LEU A 380 27.25 -12.12 11.19
C LEU A 380 27.93 -10.75 11.18
N THR A 381 27.22 -9.67 11.56
CA THR A 381 27.77 -8.33 11.61
C THR A 381 27.82 -7.81 13.05
N PHE A 382 28.81 -6.95 13.31
CA PHE A 382 29.13 -6.44 14.65
C PHE A 382 29.29 -4.93 14.64
N ASP A 383 28.57 -4.26 13.74
CA ASP A 383 28.62 -2.82 13.61
C ASP A 383 27.93 -2.13 14.80
N GLN A 384 28.42 -0.94 15.11
CA GLN A 384 27.82 -0.09 16.16
C GLN A 384 26.55 0.59 15.71
N ASP A 385 26.30 0.65 14.39
CA ASP A 385 25.11 1.21 13.78
C ASP A 385 24.35 0.12 12.99
N ASN A 386 23.18 0.49 12.49
CA ASN A 386 22.27 -0.46 11.87
C ASN A 386 22.77 -1.05 10.56
N ASN A 387 22.47 -2.33 10.37
CA ASN A 387 22.51 -3.00 9.08
C ASN A 387 21.11 -3.35 8.64
N TRP A 388 20.76 -3.05 7.37
CA TRP A 388 19.40 -3.23 6.85
C TRP A 388 19.40 -3.90 5.49
N PHE A 389 18.25 -4.48 5.15
CA PHE A 389 17.90 -4.97 3.82
C PHE A 389 18.94 -5.92 3.22
N PRO A 390 19.35 -6.99 3.91
CA PRO A 390 20.22 -7.97 3.30
C PRO A 390 19.53 -8.56 2.07
N THR A 391 20.26 -8.63 0.97
CA THR A 391 19.81 -9.19 -0.31
C THR A 391 20.92 -10.03 -0.88
N MET A 392 20.58 -11.23 -1.34
CA MET A 392 21.57 -12.12 -1.95
C MET A 392 21.80 -11.74 -3.41
N LEU A 393 23.05 -11.63 -3.79
CA LEU A 393 23.47 -11.43 -5.16
C LEU A 393 23.60 -12.76 -5.91
N PRO A 394 23.51 -12.78 -7.26
CA PRO A 394 23.64 -14.00 -8.06
C PRO A 394 24.94 -14.75 -7.88
N ASP A 395 25.99 -14.08 -7.43
CA ASP A 395 27.32 -14.64 -7.17
C ASP A 395 27.49 -15.21 -5.75
N GLY A 396 26.41 -15.20 -4.95
CA GLY A 396 26.40 -15.73 -3.58
C GLY A 396 26.82 -14.74 -2.50
N ARG A 397 27.20 -13.52 -2.85
CA ARG A 397 27.47 -12.46 -1.87
C ARG A 397 26.17 -11.89 -1.34
N VAL A 398 26.22 -11.33 -0.12
CA VAL A 398 25.12 -10.61 0.49
C VAL A 398 25.39 -9.11 0.41
N LEU A 399 24.50 -8.38 -0.26
CA LEU A 399 24.47 -6.93 -0.24
C LEU A 399 23.56 -6.46 0.89
N PHE A 400 23.97 -5.47 1.66
CA PHE A 400 23.15 -4.87 2.69
C PHE A 400 23.47 -3.38 2.86
N LEU A 401 22.56 -2.64 3.45
CA LEU A 401 22.80 -1.26 3.84
C LEU A 401 23.50 -1.25 5.20
N ARG A 402 24.62 -0.57 5.26
CA ARG A 402 25.32 -0.24 6.50
C ARG A 402 25.17 1.24 6.77
N TRP A 403 24.70 1.57 7.95
CA TRP A 403 24.66 2.93 8.40
C TRP A 403 25.89 3.23 9.27
N GLU A 404 26.52 4.35 9.05
CA GLU A 404 27.60 4.88 9.88
C GLU A 404 27.21 6.31 10.27
N TYR A 405 27.27 6.56 11.57
CA TYR A 405 26.96 7.86 12.15
C TYR A 405 28.24 8.66 12.42
#